data_2b44e84336beb372af98cb61f692d230
#
_entry.id   2b44e84336beb372af98cb61f692d230
#
_cell.length_a   1.000
_cell.length_b   1.000
_cell.length_c   1.000
_cell.angle_alpha   90.00
_cell.angle_beta   90.00
_cell.angle_gamma   90.00
#
_symmetry.space_group_name_H-M   'P 1'
#
loop_
_entity.id
_entity.type
_entity.pdbx_description
1 polymer ?
#
loop_
_entity_poly.entity_id
_entity_poly.type
_entity_poly.pdbx_seq_one_letter_code
_entity_poly.pdbx_strand_id
1 'polypeptide(L)'
;RETMASQNKKRSYEDAKKQAEAAGLCVADIVKVISFDEAAMTVDVQPLTRYPDEDTYQTKPQILSVPVGIIYGGGFVVRPVYSAGDIGFVVYLDRDSDATIAGGAEADPNTERLHSGDDAVFVGGVRTGGNTISGLPAGTLCLGRADGSVYISITNSGVDIKGNVTITGDLTTTGGTVNLN
;
A
#
# COMPACT_ATOMS: atom_id res chain seq x y z
N ARG A 1 1.27 3.74 -53.96
CA ARG A 1 1.93 4.68 -53.03
C ARG A 1 0.86 5.27 -52.10
N GLU A 2 0.87 4.92 -50.83
CA GLU A 2 0.02 5.57 -49.84
C GLU A 2 0.37 7.07 -49.77
N THR A 3 -0.68 7.91 -49.72
CA THR A 3 -0.47 9.35 -49.61
C THR A 3 -0.08 9.72 -48.18
N MET A 4 0.66 10.80 -47.95
CA MET A 4 1.03 11.31 -46.63
C MET A 4 -0.21 11.51 -45.73
N ALA A 5 -1.35 11.90 -46.31
CA ALA A 5 -2.62 12.05 -45.57
C ALA A 5 -3.18 10.72 -45.07
N SER A 6 -3.02 9.63 -45.82
CA SER A 6 -3.42 8.28 -45.41
C SER A 6 -2.52 7.75 -44.29
N GLN A 7 -1.23 7.98 -44.36
CA GLN A 7 -0.26 7.59 -43.34
C GLN A 7 -0.48 8.35 -42.01
N ASN A 8 -0.80 9.66 -42.09
CA ASN A 8 -1.11 10.47 -40.91
C ASN A 8 -2.41 10.00 -40.20
N LYS A 9 -3.46 9.66 -40.98
CA LYS A 9 -4.69 9.10 -40.42
C LYS A 9 -4.47 7.75 -39.75
N LYS A 10 -3.67 6.87 -40.36
CA LYS A 10 -3.34 5.56 -39.79
C LYS A 10 -2.56 5.69 -38.49
N ARG A 11 -1.55 6.58 -38.46
CA ARG A 11 -0.75 6.88 -37.27
C ARG A 11 -1.63 7.46 -36.14
N SER A 12 -2.50 8.41 -36.44
CA SER A 12 -3.44 8.98 -35.48
C SER A 12 -4.41 7.93 -34.89
N TYR A 13 -4.89 7.00 -35.72
CA TYR A 13 -5.74 5.90 -35.25
C TYR A 13 -4.97 4.91 -34.35
N GLU A 14 -3.76 4.54 -34.75
CA GLU A 14 -2.89 3.65 -33.94
C GLU A 14 -2.53 4.29 -32.59
N ASP A 15 -2.25 5.59 -32.57
CA ASP A 15 -1.95 6.32 -31.33
C ASP A 15 -3.19 6.42 -30.43
N ALA A 16 -4.37 6.69 -31.00
CA ALA A 16 -5.63 6.69 -30.24
C ALA A 16 -5.96 5.29 -29.66
N LYS A 17 -5.73 4.23 -30.45
CA LYS A 17 -5.92 2.85 -29.99
C LYS A 17 -4.98 2.51 -28.83
N LYS A 18 -3.68 2.84 -28.94
CA LYS A 18 -2.72 2.64 -27.85
C LYS A 18 -3.09 3.42 -26.59
N GLN A 19 -3.57 4.66 -26.73
CA GLN A 19 -4.04 5.45 -25.60
C GLN A 19 -5.27 4.82 -24.93
N ALA A 20 -6.24 4.30 -25.70
CA ALA A 20 -7.40 3.62 -25.16
C ALA A 20 -7.02 2.31 -24.44
N GLU A 21 -6.10 1.53 -25.02
CA GLU A 21 -5.56 0.32 -24.39
C GLU A 21 -4.82 0.66 -23.08
N ALA A 22 -3.99 1.70 -23.08
CA ALA A 22 -3.27 2.15 -21.90
C ALA A 22 -4.20 2.73 -20.81
N ALA A 23 -5.30 3.39 -21.21
CA ALA A 23 -6.28 3.94 -20.27
C ALA A 23 -7.09 2.84 -19.56
N GLY A 24 -7.20 1.65 -20.17
CA GLY A 24 -7.84 0.49 -19.56
C GLY A 24 -6.92 -0.31 -18.61
N LEU A 25 -5.62 0.01 -18.59
CA LEU A 25 -4.65 -0.73 -17.78
C LEU A 25 -4.68 -0.24 -16.34
N CYS A 26 -5.10 -1.10 -15.41
CA CYS A 26 -5.04 -0.83 -13.98
C CYS A 26 -3.63 -1.15 -13.46
N VAL A 27 -2.91 -0.15 -12.93
CA VAL A 27 -1.57 -0.31 -12.38
C VAL A 27 -1.58 -0.13 -10.86
N ALA A 28 -2.21 0.92 -10.38
CA ALA A 28 -2.35 1.23 -8.97
C ALA A 28 -3.56 2.15 -8.74
N ASP A 29 -4.09 2.17 -7.52
CA ASP A 29 -5.16 3.09 -7.14
C ASP A 29 -5.01 3.51 -5.68
N ILE A 30 -5.45 4.72 -5.35
CA ILE A 30 -5.59 5.17 -3.97
C ILE A 30 -6.89 4.59 -3.41
N VAL A 31 -6.79 3.94 -2.27
CA VAL A 31 -7.93 3.24 -1.67
C VAL A 31 -8.13 3.62 -0.21
N LYS A 32 -9.36 3.46 0.25
CA LYS A 32 -9.74 3.58 1.66
C LYS A 32 -10.06 2.19 2.21
N VAL A 33 -9.48 1.85 3.35
CA VAL A 33 -9.77 0.62 4.09
C VAL A 33 -11.22 0.64 4.59
N ILE A 34 -11.95 -0.42 4.34
CA ILE A 34 -13.31 -0.66 4.83
C ILE A 34 -13.26 -1.60 6.04
N SER A 35 -12.49 -2.69 5.92
CA SER A 35 -12.27 -3.66 6.99
C SER A 35 -10.84 -4.21 6.94
N PHE A 36 -10.35 -4.73 8.06
CA PHE A 36 -9.06 -5.38 8.16
C PHE A 36 -9.20 -6.68 8.94
N ASP A 37 -8.78 -7.77 8.34
CA ASP A 37 -8.61 -9.06 9.00
C ASP A 37 -7.14 -9.23 9.41
N GLU A 38 -6.88 -9.08 10.72
CA GLU A 38 -5.53 -9.16 11.27
C GLU A 38 -4.96 -10.58 11.20
N ALA A 39 -5.80 -11.60 11.27
CA ALA A 39 -5.36 -12.99 11.25
C ALA A 39 -4.96 -13.44 9.85
N ALA A 40 -5.75 -13.05 8.85
CA ALA A 40 -5.47 -13.32 7.44
C ALA A 40 -4.49 -12.31 6.80
N MET A 41 -4.26 -11.17 7.46
CA MET A 41 -3.51 -10.03 6.89
C MET A 41 -4.09 -9.58 5.55
N THR A 42 -5.42 -9.40 5.51
CA THR A 42 -6.15 -8.91 4.33
C THR A 42 -6.99 -7.68 4.68
N VAL A 43 -7.26 -6.86 3.69
CA VAL A 43 -8.15 -5.70 3.78
C VAL A 43 -9.23 -5.75 2.72
N ASP A 44 -10.43 -5.27 3.06
CA ASP A 44 -11.42 -4.85 2.08
C ASP A 44 -11.22 -3.36 1.83
N VAL A 45 -11.18 -2.95 0.57
CA VAL A 45 -10.87 -1.57 0.22
C VAL A 45 -11.85 -0.99 -0.79
N GLN A 46 -12.07 0.33 -0.69
CA GLN A 46 -12.82 1.12 -1.64
C GLN A 46 -11.85 1.99 -2.44
N PRO A 47 -11.72 1.80 -3.77
CA PRO A 47 -10.99 2.73 -4.61
C PRO A 47 -11.59 4.14 -4.53
N LEU A 48 -10.74 5.15 -4.42
CA LEU A 48 -11.18 6.55 -4.27
C LEU A 48 -11.17 7.31 -5.59
N THR A 49 -10.39 6.84 -6.57
CA THR A 49 -10.39 7.42 -7.91
C THR A 49 -11.59 6.90 -8.68
N ARG A 50 -12.46 7.81 -9.10
CA ARG A 50 -13.63 7.48 -9.92
C ARG A 50 -13.20 7.30 -11.38
N TYR A 51 -13.91 6.47 -12.13
CA TYR A 51 -13.68 6.31 -13.56
C TYR A 51 -14.70 7.08 -14.40
N PRO A 52 -14.30 7.60 -15.57
CA PRO A 52 -15.22 8.28 -16.46
C PRO A 52 -16.18 7.28 -17.12
N ASP A 53 -17.44 7.66 -17.22
CA ASP A 53 -18.51 6.92 -17.88
C ASP A 53 -19.40 7.91 -18.64
N GLU A 54 -19.24 7.97 -19.94
CA GLU A 54 -19.83 8.99 -20.82
C GLU A 54 -19.59 10.42 -20.27
N ASP A 55 -20.65 11.11 -19.86
CA ASP A 55 -20.62 12.48 -19.31
C ASP A 55 -20.52 12.53 -17.78
N THR A 56 -20.34 11.40 -17.10
CA THR A 56 -20.32 11.29 -15.63
C THR A 56 -19.10 10.56 -15.12
N TYR A 57 -18.96 10.50 -13.79
CA TYR A 57 -17.94 9.70 -13.12
C TYR A 57 -18.60 8.68 -12.20
N GLN A 58 -18.24 7.42 -12.37
CA GLN A 58 -18.74 6.31 -11.58
C GLN A 58 -17.77 5.92 -10.47
N THR A 59 -18.30 5.43 -9.36
CA THR A 59 -17.53 4.86 -8.28
C THR A 59 -17.13 3.45 -8.65
N LYS A 60 -15.85 3.11 -8.48
CA LYS A 60 -15.35 1.75 -8.68
C LYS A 60 -15.93 0.80 -7.63
N PRO A 61 -16.12 -0.48 -7.95
CA PRO A 61 -16.51 -1.48 -6.96
C PRO A 61 -15.45 -1.62 -5.86
N GLN A 62 -15.86 -2.14 -4.71
CA GLN A 62 -14.94 -2.53 -3.64
C GLN A 62 -14.11 -3.73 -4.09
N ILE A 63 -12.89 -3.81 -3.57
CA ILE A 63 -12.00 -4.95 -3.73
C ILE A 63 -11.91 -5.62 -2.36
N LEU A 64 -12.22 -6.91 -2.32
CA LEU A 64 -12.34 -7.66 -1.08
C LEU A 64 -11.14 -8.57 -0.87
N SER A 65 -10.81 -8.82 0.39
CA SER A 65 -9.78 -9.77 0.82
C SER A 65 -8.40 -9.53 0.18
N VAL A 66 -8.05 -8.26 -0.01
CA VAL A 66 -6.78 -7.85 -0.63
C VAL A 66 -5.62 -8.15 0.33
N PRO A 67 -4.62 -8.94 -0.07
CA PRO A 67 -3.45 -9.21 0.76
C PRO A 67 -2.69 -7.93 1.11
N VAL A 68 -2.23 -7.82 2.35
CA VAL A 68 -1.45 -6.67 2.82
C VAL A 68 0.04 -6.92 2.60
N GLY A 69 0.69 -6.02 1.88
CA GLY A 69 2.14 -5.98 1.79
C GLY A 69 2.75 -5.57 3.13
N ILE A 70 3.67 -6.37 3.64
CA ILE A 70 4.38 -6.15 4.91
C ILE A 70 5.88 -6.16 4.70
N ILE A 71 6.61 -5.56 5.61
CA ILE A 71 8.07 -5.69 5.63
C ILE A 71 8.38 -7.01 6.35
N TYR A 72 8.79 -8.03 5.59
CA TYR A 72 9.08 -9.36 6.09
C TYR A 72 10.36 -9.93 5.49
N GLY A 73 11.20 -10.52 6.30
CA GLY A 73 12.41 -11.21 5.85
C GLY A 73 13.24 -11.77 7.00
N GLY A 74 13.88 -12.94 6.79
CA GLY A 74 14.74 -13.57 7.77
C GLY A 74 14.07 -13.91 9.10
N GLY A 75 12.74 -14.10 9.12
CA GLY A 75 11.96 -14.33 10.33
C GLY A 75 11.57 -13.06 11.10
N PHE A 76 11.94 -11.87 10.61
CA PHE A 76 11.55 -10.58 11.19
C PHE A 76 10.39 -9.97 10.41
N VAL A 77 9.52 -9.25 11.10
CA VAL A 77 8.35 -8.61 10.52
C VAL A 77 8.08 -7.23 11.14
N VAL A 78 7.69 -6.27 10.30
CA VAL A 78 6.99 -5.06 10.74
C VAL A 78 5.54 -5.23 10.28
N ARG A 79 4.67 -5.53 11.25
CA ARG A 79 3.24 -5.78 11.00
C ARG A 79 2.43 -4.54 11.35
N PRO A 80 1.89 -3.83 10.36
CA PRO A 80 0.98 -2.73 10.62
C PRO A 80 -0.40 -3.26 11.05
N VAL A 81 -1.17 -2.39 11.71
CA VAL A 81 -2.59 -2.58 12.00
C VAL A 81 -3.36 -1.49 11.29
N TYR A 82 -4.41 -1.85 10.58
CA TYR A 82 -5.25 -0.91 9.84
C TYR A 82 -6.63 -0.80 10.47
N SER A 83 -7.23 0.37 10.30
CA SER A 83 -8.59 0.67 10.73
C SER A 83 -9.44 1.12 9.55
N ALA A 84 -10.74 0.93 9.64
CA ALA A 84 -11.66 1.50 8.66
C ALA A 84 -11.46 3.02 8.55
N GLY A 85 -11.31 3.50 7.33
CA GLY A 85 -11.01 4.89 7.03
C GLY A 85 -9.54 5.19 6.73
N ASP A 86 -8.62 4.28 7.02
CA ASP A 86 -7.20 4.45 6.66
C ASP A 86 -7.04 4.50 5.13
N ILE A 87 -6.09 5.31 4.69
CA ILE A 87 -5.82 5.52 3.26
C ILE A 87 -4.49 4.86 2.92
N GLY A 88 -4.51 4.06 1.88
CA GLY A 88 -3.34 3.44 1.29
C GLY A 88 -3.46 3.39 -0.22
N PHE A 89 -2.70 2.53 -0.86
CA PHE A 89 -2.87 2.26 -2.27
C PHE A 89 -2.78 0.75 -2.54
N VAL A 90 -3.41 0.32 -3.61
CA VAL A 90 -3.26 -1.03 -4.15
C VAL A 90 -2.40 -0.98 -5.40
N VAL A 91 -1.62 -2.04 -5.59
CA VAL A 91 -0.90 -2.33 -6.82
C VAL A 91 -1.57 -3.55 -7.44
N TYR A 92 -1.92 -3.47 -8.70
CA TYR A 92 -2.50 -4.59 -9.44
C TYR A 92 -1.37 -5.39 -10.08
N LEU A 93 -1.35 -6.69 -9.82
CA LEU A 93 -0.35 -7.59 -10.37
C LEU A 93 -0.64 -7.87 -11.85
N ASP A 94 0.39 -8.17 -12.60
CA ASP A 94 0.30 -8.35 -14.06
C ASP A 94 -0.61 -9.51 -14.45
N ARG A 95 -0.67 -10.54 -13.61
CA ARG A 95 -1.38 -11.79 -13.86
C ARG A 95 -2.13 -12.27 -12.63
N ASP A 96 -3.04 -13.22 -12.85
CA ASP A 96 -3.64 -14.01 -11.80
C ASP A 96 -2.55 -14.64 -10.91
N SER A 97 -2.54 -14.25 -9.65
CA SER A 97 -1.53 -14.64 -8.66
C SER A 97 -2.10 -15.40 -7.46
N ASP A 98 -3.36 -15.80 -7.52
CA ASP A 98 -4.05 -16.50 -6.42
C ASP A 98 -3.28 -17.74 -5.95
N ALA A 99 -2.87 -18.60 -6.90
CA ALA A 99 -2.15 -19.83 -6.59
C ALA A 99 -0.75 -19.54 -6.01
N THR A 100 -0.06 -18.52 -6.51
CA THR A 100 1.26 -18.10 -6.03
C THR A 100 1.18 -17.50 -4.62
N ILE A 101 0.19 -16.65 -4.35
CA ILE A 101 -0.02 -16.05 -3.02
C ILE A 101 -0.41 -17.14 -2.01
N ALA A 102 -1.32 -18.04 -2.37
CA ALA A 102 -1.78 -19.11 -1.50
C ALA A 102 -0.68 -20.14 -1.19
N GLY A 103 0.14 -20.47 -2.19
CA GLY A 103 1.18 -21.50 -2.07
C GLY A 103 2.55 -21.00 -1.65
N GLY A 104 2.84 -19.69 -1.84
CA GLY A 104 4.18 -19.12 -1.62
C GLY A 104 5.27 -19.70 -2.55
N ALA A 105 4.88 -20.25 -3.70
CA ALA A 105 5.75 -20.91 -4.66
C ALA A 105 5.36 -20.54 -6.09
N GLU A 106 6.24 -20.84 -7.05
CA GLU A 106 5.94 -20.72 -8.48
C GLU A 106 4.70 -21.57 -8.84
N ALA A 107 3.73 -20.96 -9.49
CA ALA A 107 2.49 -21.59 -9.92
C ALA A 107 1.98 -20.99 -11.23
N ASP A 108 1.25 -21.80 -12.01
CA ASP A 108 0.58 -21.31 -13.19
C ASP A 108 -0.63 -20.46 -12.83
N PRO A 109 -0.93 -19.39 -13.59
CA PRO A 109 -2.15 -18.62 -13.42
C PRO A 109 -3.41 -19.48 -13.62
N ASN A 110 -4.42 -19.31 -12.77
CA ASN A 110 -5.69 -20.04 -12.94
C ASN A 110 -6.57 -19.44 -14.05
N THR A 111 -6.34 -18.19 -14.40
CA THR A 111 -7.10 -17.43 -15.41
C THR A 111 -6.15 -16.61 -16.28
N GLU A 112 -6.68 -16.07 -17.39
CA GLU A 112 -5.93 -15.17 -18.28
C GLU A 112 -6.12 -13.67 -17.94
N ARG A 113 -6.69 -13.36 -16.77
CA ARG A 113 -6.91 -11.97 -16.36
C ARG A 113 -5.57 -11.22 -16.19
N LEU A 114 -5.60 -9.94 -16.54
CA LEU A 114 -4.47 -9.03 -16.48
C LEU A 114 -4.87 -7.79 -15.68
N HIS A 115 -4.00 -7.33 -14.78
CA HIS A 115 -4.19 -6.11 -13.99
C HIS A 115 -5.60 -6.01 -13.37
N SER A 116 -6.08 -7.14 -12.85
CA SER A 116 -7.42 -7.24 -12.26
C SER A 116 -7.43 -6.70 -10.83
N GLY A 117 -8.60 -6.21 -10.41
CA GLY A 117 -8.84 -5.90 -8.99
C GLY A 117 -8.66 -7.10 -8.07
N ASP A 118 -8.96 -8.30 -8.56
CA ASP A 118 -8.79 -9.55 -7.80
C ASP A 118 -7.32 -9.90 -7.54
N ASP A 119 -6.40 -9.34 -8.32
CA ASP A 119 -4.95 -9.55 -8.19
C ASP A 119 -4.26 -8.34 -7.57
N ALA A 120 -4.94 -7.64 -6.68
CA ALA A 120 -4.40 -6.47 -6.00
C ALA A 120 -3.60 -6.86 -4.75
N VAL A 121 -2.57 -6.09 -4.44
CA VAL A 121 -1.85 -6.10 -3.16
C VAL A 121 -1.96 -4.71 -2.54
N PHE A 122 -2.41 -4.64 -1.29
CA PHE A 122 -2.49 -3.38 -0.55
C PHE A 122 -1.12 -3.01 0.02
N VAL A 123 -0.67 -1.81 -0.32
CA VAL A 123 0.52 -1.19 0.28
C VAL A 123 0.04 0.00 1.08
N GLY A 124 0.20 -0.07 2.40
CA GLY A 124 -0.45 0.86 3.31
C GLY A 124 0.20 2.23 3.40
N GLY A 125 -0.55 3.16 3.98
CA GLY A 125 -0.04 4.40 4.49
C GLY A 125 0.24 5.49 3.46
N VAL A 126 -0.79 6.07 2.85
CA VAL A 126 -0.65 7.32 2.09
C VAL A 126 -1.10 8.51 2.94
N ARG A 127 -0.20 9.47 3.12
CA ARG A 127 -0.55 10.73 3.77
C ARG A 127 -1.43 11.56 2.84
N THR A 128 -2.62 11.91 3.33
CA THR A 128 -3.56 12.80 2.64
C THR A 128 -3.76 14.09 3.44
N GLY A 129 -4.49 15.05 2.91
CA GLY A 129 -4.87 16.25 3.66
C GLY A 129 -5.72 15.97 4.90
N GLY A 130 -6.42 14.82 4.94
CA GLY A 130 -7.29 14.42 6.05
C GLY A 130 -6.60 13.62 7.16
N ASN A 131 -5.43 13.03 6.90
CA ASN A 131 -4.65 12.31 7.91
C ASN A 131 -3.33 13.03 8.20
N THR A 132 -3.23 13.63 9.37
CA THR A 132 -2.03 14.37 9.77
C THR A 132 -1.15 13.55 10.71
N ILE A 133 0.16 13.66 10.54
CA ILE A 133 1.16 13.15 11.46
C ILE A 133 1.75 14.36 12.16
N SER A 134 1.18 14.73 13.30
CA SER A 134 1.52 15.99 13.99
C SER A 134 2.24 15.81 15.32
N GLY A 135 2.23 14.58 15.86
CA GLY A 135 2.75 14.33 17.21
C GLY A 135 4.15 13.73 17.26
N LEU A 136 4.70 13.30 16.14
CA LEU A 136 6.03 12.70 16.09
C LEU A 136 7.13 13.75 15.97
N PRO A 137 8.33 13.53 16.58
CA PRO A 137 9.45 14.44 16.47
C PRO A 137 9.90 14.65 15.02
N ALA A 138 10.08 15.91 14.63
CA ALA A 138 10.56 16.25 13.29
C ALA A 138 12.05 15.91 13.13
N GLY A 139 12.46 15.55 11.90
CA GLY A 139 13.87 15.26 11.57
C GLY A 139 14.42 13.96 12.16
N THR A 140 13.56 13.06 12.59
CA THR A 140 13.95 11.76 13.17
C THR A 140 13.31 10.60 12.41
N LEU A 141 13.90 9.40 12.51
CA LEU A 141 13.25 8.17 12.10
C LEU A 141 12.33 7.71 13.24
N CYS A 142 11.02 7.68 13.02
CA CYS A 142 10.04 7.33 14.04
C CYS A 142 9.24 6.08 13.69
N LEU A 143 8.96 5.28 14.71
CA LEU A 143 7.96 4.24 14.73
C LEU A 143 7.00 4.52 15.90
N GLY A 144 5.75 4.87 15.62
CA GLY A 144 4.83 5.25 16.69
C GLY A 144 3.45 5.65 16.21
N ARG A 145 2.65 6.11 17.15
CA ARG A 145 1.31 6.65 16.85
C ARG A 145 1.41 8.04 16.24
N ALA A 146 0.57 8.31 15.25
CA ALA A 146 0.57 9.59 14.54
C ALA A 146 0.32 10.82 15.45
N ASP A 147 -0.39 10.60 16.58
CA ASP A 147 -0.64 11.62 17.62
C ASP A 147 0.57 11.86 18.55
N GLY A 148 1.64 11.08 18.39
CA GLY A 148 2.85 11.16 19.22
C GLY A 148 2.65 10.75 20.68
N SER A 149 1.59 10.02 21.01
CA SER A 149 1.35 9.51 22.38
C SER A 149 2.35 8.45 22.77
N VAL A 150 2.72 7.59 21.84
CA VAL A 150 3.72 6.51 22.00
C VAL A 150 4.59 6.44 20.75
N TYR A 151 5.91 6.41 20.93
CA TYR A 151 6.84 6.21 19.81
C TYR A 151 8.22 5.73 20.24
N ILE A 152 8.97 5.18 19.30
CA ILE A 152 10.41 5.02 19.31
C ILE A 152 10.96 5.92 18.22
N SER A 153 11.95 6.78 18.54
CA SER A 153 12.61 7.60 17.55
C SER A 153 14.11 7.44 17.59
N ILE A 154 14.73 7.45 16.41
CA ILE A 154 16.19 7.45 16.26
C ILE A 154 16.61 8.83 15.83
N THR A 155 17.48 9.44 16.63
CA THR A 155 18.06 10.76 16.44
C THR A 155 19.55 10.67 16.14
N ASN A 156 20.19 11.79 15.83
CA ASN A 156 21.65 11.85 15.66
C ASN A 156 22.42 11.54 16.95
N SER A 157 21.77 11.63 18.12
CA SER A 157 22.39 11.47 19.44
C SER A 157 21.99 10.19 20.18
N GLY A 158 20.98 9.47 19.71
CA GLY A 158 20.53 8.25 20.36
C GLY A 158 19.13 7.81 19.99
N VAL A 159 18.56 6.96 20.85
CA VAL A 159 17.19 6.44 20.71
C VAL A 159 16.33 7.00 21.85
N ASP A 160 15.21 7.60 21.50
CA ASP A 160 14.21 8.05 22.45
C ASP A 160 13.00 7.12 22.41
N ILE A 161 12.51 6.73 23.58
CA ILE A 161 11.28 5.94 23.74
C ILE A 161 10.30 6.73 24.57
N LYS A 162 9.14 7.03 23.99
CA LYS A 162 8.02 7.69 24.71
C LYS A 162 6.93 6.68 24.95
N GLY A 163 6.56 6.49 26.20
CA GLY A 163 5.54 5.55 26.65
C GLY A 163 6.06 4.65 27.76
N ASN A 164 5.21 3.74 28.24
CA ASN A 164 5.62 2.73 29.20
C ASN A 164 6.41 1.63 28.51
N VAL A 165 7.56 1.26 29.08
CA VAL A 165 8.42 0.19 28.57
C VAL A 165 8.35 -1.00 29.52
N THR A 166 7.99 -2.16 29.00
CA THR A 166 8.06 -3.42 29.74
C THR A 166 9.16 -4.28 29.12
N ILE A 167 10.12 -4.69 29.95
CA ILE A 167 11.23 -5.55 29.53
C ILE A 167 11.00 -6.92 30.16
N THR A 168 10.87 -7.94 29.31
CA THR A 168 10.80 -9.34 29.75
C THR A 168 12.17 -9.96 29.47
N GLY A 169 12.93 -10.19 30.52
CA GLY A 169 14.32 -10.61 30.46
C GLY A 169 15.26 -9.63 31.14
N ASP A 170 16.55 -9.76 30.89
CA ASP A 170 17.59 -8.94 31.54
C ASP A 170 17.81 -7.63 30.80
N LEU A 171 17.97 -6.54 31.54
CA LEU A 171 18.45 -5.25 31.04
C LEU A 171 19.91 -5.08 31.41
N THR A 172 20.79 -5.09 30.43
CA THR A 172 22.22 -4.80 30.61
C THR A 172 22.56 -3.42 30.08
N THR A 173 23.15 -2.58 30.90
CA THR A 173 23.70 -1.29 30.49
C THR A 173 25.21 -1.32 30.56
N THR A 174 25.91 -0.85 29.51
CA THR A 174 27.36 -0.82 29.44
C THR A 174 27.83 0.62 29.29
N GLY A 175 28.61 1.12 30.25
CA GLY A 175 29.26 2.42 30.16
C GLY A 175 28.37 3.63 30.38
N GLY A 176 27.42 3.57 31.32
CA GLY A 176 26.54 4.68 31.63
C GLY A 176 25.83 4.55 32.97
N THR A 177 25.13 5.60 33.38
CA THR A 177 24.30 5.61 34.60
C THR A 177 22.84 5.39 34.21
N VAL A 178 22.17 4.47 34.88
CA VAL A 178 20.72 4.32 34.80
C VAL A 178 20.09 5.24 35.84
N ASN A 179 19.38 6.27 35.42
CA ASN A 179 18.60 7.12 36.31
C ASN A 179 17.14 6.61 36.31
N LEU A 180 16.69 6.10 37.44
CA LEU A 180 15.31 5.73 37.70
C LEU A 180 14.70 6.82 38.59
N ASN A 181 13.71 7.55 38.04
CA ASN A 181 12.95 8.59 38.76
C ASN A 181 11.65 8.00 39.29
#